data_c390c3321c57bdf1c4bdb1f4ea9b8ac9
#
_entry.id   c390c3321c57bdf1c4bdb1f4ea9b8ac9
#
_cell.length_a   1.000
_cell.length_b   1.000
_cell.length_c   1.000
_cell.angle_alpha   90.00
_cell.angle_beta   90.00
_cell.angle_gamma   90.00
#
_symmetry.space_group_name_H-M   'P 1'
#
loop_
_entity.id
_entity.type
_entity.pdbx_description
1 polymer ?
#
loop_
_entity_poly.entity_id
_entity_poly.type
_entity_poly.pdbx_seq_one_letter_code
_entity_poly.pdbx_strand_id
1 'polypeptide(L)'
;MLEYIIIGFLGVLLILIFLIYKKINSGDSLGVERAVNTGLGEIRTKLTTIAETKEKIEGLQGDMVDFKNLFNNKTERGKFGEEYLEDIVKDSINKKHYKFQHTLSNGKRPDCFLTFGSAEESICIDSKFSWENYKKMHEEKDEQIKKSLAKSFREDIEKHIKDISERYIITGETAPLALMFVAFMQHTPFKSVTISCVKYCYFSFFCINLYCQ
;
A
#
# COMPACT_ATOMS: atom_id res chain seq x y z
N MET A 1 -45.72 -71.17 -45.93
CA MET A 1 -44.84 -71.08 -44.77
C MET A 1 -43.76 -69.97 -44.88
N LEU A 2 -43.08 -69.89 -45.99
CA LEU A 2 -42.01 -68.90 -46.23
C LEU A 2 -42.53 -67.45 -46.16
N GLU A 3 -43.73 -67.15 -46.68
CA GLU A 3 -44.33 -65.81 -46.62
C GLU A 3 -44.57 -65.28 -45.18
N TYR A 4 -45.07 -66.13 -44.27
CA TYR A 4 -45.32 -65.73 -42.94
C TYR A 4 -43.99 -65.46 -42.11
N ILE A 5 -42.91 -66.16 -42.51
CA ILE A 5 -41.59 -65.91 -41.97
C ILE A 5 -41.04 -64.54 -42.39
N ILE A 6 -41.25 -64.20 -43.66
CA ILE A 6 -40.85 -62.93 -44.26
C ILE A 6 -41.64 -61.75 -43.63
N ILE A 7 -42.96 -61.93 -43.46
CA ILE A 7 -43.82 -60.91 -42.82
C ILE A 7 -43.39 -60.68 -41.36
N GLY A 8 -43.10 -61.79 -40.60
CA GLY A 8 -42.62 -61.67 -39.21
C GLY A 8 -41.28 -60.97 -39.16
N PHE A 9 -40.33 -61.25 -40.02
CA PHE A 9 -39.05 -60.57 -40.08
C PHE A 9 -39.15 -59.10 -40.39
N LEU A 10 -39.99 -58.70 -41.34
CA LEU A 10 -40.30 -57.33 -41.74
C LEU A 10 -40.92 -56.55 -40.51
N GLY A 11 -41.83 -57.22 -39.80
CA GLY A 11 -42.41 -56.63 -38.54
C GLY A 11 -41.38 -56.32 -37.46
N VAL A 12 -40.46 -57.27 -37.25
CA VAL A 12 -39.38 -57.07 -36.28
C VAL A 12 -38.42 -55.94 -36.70
N LEU A 13 -38.15 -55.87 -38.02
CA LEU A 13 -37.26 -54.83 -38.56
C LEU A 13 -37.90 -53.44 -38.43
N LEU A 14 -39.20 -53.27 -38.65
CA LEU A 14 -39.95 -52.05 -38.44
C LEU A 14 -39.95 -51.63 -36.96
N ILE A 15 -40.11 -52.59 -36.06
CA ILE A 15 -40.07 -52.29 -34.60
C ILE A 15 -38.67 -51.82 -34.19
N LEU A 16 -37.61 -52.43 -34.71
CA LEU A 16 -36.25 -52.00 -34.45
C LEU A 16 -35.96 -50.58 -34.99
N ILE A 17 -36.41 -50.30 -36.20
CA ILE A 17 -36.27 -48.96 -36.78
C ILE A 17 -37.04 -47.94 -35.94
N PHE A 18 -38.25 -48.27 -35.51
CA PHE A 18 -39.03 -47.38 -34.63
C PHE A 18 -38.37 -47.14 -33.27
N LEU A 19 -37.78 -48.16 -32.67
CA LEU A 19 -37.03 -48.02 -31.40
C LEU A 19 -35.80 -47.17 -31.58
N ILE A 20 -35.07 -47.34 -32.68
CA ILE A 20 -33.88 -46.53 -33.01
C ILE A 20 -34.33 -45.08 -33.27
N TYR A 21 -35.38 -44.86 -34.04
CA TYR A 21 -35.92 -43.52 -34.31
C TYR A 21 -36.37 -42.82 -33.00
N LYS A 22 -37.06 -43.55 -32.13
CA LYS A 22 -37.47 -43.04 -30.81
C LYS A 22 -36.27 -42.70 -29.93
N LYS A 23 -35.21 -43.53 -29.93
CA LYS A 23 -33.99 -43.28 -29.19
C LYS A 23 -33.20 -42.07 -29.68
N ILE A 24 -33.16 -41.89 -31.03
CA ILE A 24 -32.51 -40.72 -31.63
C ILE A 24 -33.31 -39.44 -31.33
N ASN A 25 -34.63 -39.51 -31.42
CA ASN A 25 -35.50 -38.34 -31.25
C ASN A 25 -35.76 -37.99 -29.75
N SER A 26 -35.56 -38.91 -28.82
CA SER A 26 -35.62 -38.68 -27.40
C SER A 26 -34.25 -38.40 -26.78
N GLY A 27 -33.18 -38.44 -27.63
CA GLY A 27 -31.83 -38.21 -27.21
C GLY A 27 -31.50 -36.73 -26.99
N ASP A 28 -31.14 -36.41 -25.81
CA ASP A 28 -30.15 -35.42 -25.31
C ASP A 28 -30.22 -33.97 -25.79
N SER A 29 -31.17 -33.53 -26.62
CA SER A 29 -31.26 -32.10 -26.96
C SER A 29 -31.50 -31.24 -25.70
N LEU A 30 -32.30 -31.73 -24.76
CA LEU A 30 -32.54 -31.07 -23.46
C LEU A 30 -31.31 -31.09 -22.55
N GLY A 31 -30.48 -32.12 -22.59
CA GLY A 31 -29.23 -32.19 -21.82
C GLY A 31 -28.18 -31.25 -22.36
N VAL A 32 -28.00 -31.22 -23.69
CA VAL A 32 -27.07 -30.30 -24.35
C VAL A 32 -27.51 -28.85 -24.18
N GLU A 33 -28.79 -28.55 -24.36
CA GLU A 33 -29.34 -27.20 -24.16
C GLU A 33 -29.14 -26.71 -22.72
N ARG A 34 -29.38 -27.54 -21.73
CA ARG A 34 -29.10 -27.21 -20.31
C ARG A 34 -27.62 -26.98 -20.06
N ALA A 35 -26.75 -27.86 -20.56
CA ALA A 35 -25.31 -27.72 -20.41
C ALA A 35 -24.79 -26.42 -21.05
N VAL A 36 -25.29 -26.08 -22.25
CA VAL A 36 -24.94 -24.84 -22.94
C VAL A 36 -25.44 -23.62 -22.15
N ASN A 37 -26.70 -23.64 -21.70
CA ASN A 37 -27.28 -22.53 -20.95
C ASN A 37 -26.54 -22.33 -19.57
N THR A 38 -26.18 -23.42 -18.91
CA THR A 38 -25.39 -23.34 -17.69
C THR A 38 -24.00 -22.77 -17.96
N GLY A 39 -23.31 -23.26 -18.99
CA GLY A 39 -22.00 -22.75 -19.41
C GLY A 39 -22.04 -21.27 -19.83
N LEU A 40 -23.06 -20.85 -20.55
CA LEU A 40 -23.27 -19.44 -20.91
C LEU A 40 -23.55 -18.59 -19.66
N GLY A 41 -24.28 -19.11 -18.69
CA GLY A 41 -24.51 -18.45 -17.39
C GLY A 41 -23.21 -18.24 -16.61
N GLU A 42 -22.36 -19.26 -16.52
CA GLU A 42 -21.06 -19.16 -15.88
C GLU A 42 -20.12 -18.16 -16.59
N ILE A 43 -20.09 -18.18 -17.92
CA ILE A 43 -19.30 -17.22 -18.70
C ILE A 43 -19.79 -15.81 -18.44
N ARG A 44 -21.11 -15.59 -18.44
CA ARG A 44 -21.71 -14.28 -18.17
C ARG A 44 -21.33 -13.77 -16.78
N THR A 45 -21.40 -14.63 -15.76
CA THR A 45 -20.99 -14.28 -14.39
C THR A 45 -19.51 -13.92 -14.33
N LYS A 46 -18.64 -14.71 -14.96
CA LYS A 46 -17.20 -14.41 -15.04
C LYS A 46 -16.91 -13.09 -15.76
N LEU A 47 -17.62 -12.80 -16.86
CA LEU A 47 -17.48 -11.53 -17.58
C LEU A 47 -17.91 -10.33 -16.70
N THR A 48 -18.99 -10.47 -15.94
CA THR A 48 -19.43 -9.43 -14.99
C THR A 48 -18.36 -9.18 -13.93
N THR A 49 -17.82 -10.24 -13.34
CA THR A 49 -16.74 -10.13 -12.35
C THR A 49 -15.47 -9.48 -12.93
N ILE A 50 -15.13 -9.81 -14.18
CA ILE A 50 -13.99 -9.18 -14.89
C ILE A 50 -14.27 -7.69 -15.11
N ALA A 51 -15.47 -7.30 -15.51
CA ALA A 51 -15.86 -5.92 -15.72
C ALA A 51 -15.77 -5.10 -14.41
N GLU A 52 -16.31 -5.64 -13.31
CA GLU A 52 -16.21 -5.02 -11.98
C GLU A 52 -14.76 -4.90 -11.49
N THR A 53 -13.94 -5.93 -11.76
CA THR A 53 -12.52 -5.91 -11.41
C THR A 53 -11.76 -4.88 -12.23
N LYS A 54 -12.08 -4.74 -13.50
CA LYS A 54 -11.50 -3.73 -14.40
C LYS A 54 -11.80 -2.31 -13.89
N GLU A 55 -13.05 -2.03 -13.52
CA GLU A 55 -13.45 -0.74 -12.95
C GLU A 55 -12.69 -0.42 -11.67
N LYS A 56 -12.53 -1.40 -10.78
CA LYS A 56 -11.69 -1.24 -9.57
C LYS A 56 -10.22 -0.97 -9.88
N ILE A 57 -9.67 -1.63 -10.90
CA ILE A 57 -8.28 -1.40 -11.34
C ILE A 57 -8.13 0.00 -11.94
N GLU A 58 -9.08 0.46 -12.74
CA GLU A 58 -9.07 1.83 -13.29
C GLU A 58 -9.18 2.89 -12.19
N GLY A 59 -10.01 2.66 -11.16
CA GLY A 59 -10.06 3.50 -9.96
C GLY A 59 -8.72 3.55 -9.23
N LEU A 60 -8.10 2.40 -8.98
CA LEU A 60 -6.78 2.31 -8.35
C LEU A 60 -5.67 2.99 -9.18
N GLN A 61 -5.78 2.99 -10.52
CA GLN A 61 -4.83 3.71 -11.37
C GLN A 61 -4.95 5.23 -11.19
N GLY A 62 -6.17 5.76 -11.04
CA GLY A 62 -6.41 7.15 -10.71
C GLY A 62 -5.77 7.53 -9.37
N ASP A 63 -6.07 6.77 -8.33
CA ASP A 63 -5.51 6.95 -6.99
C ASP A 63 -3.98 6.89 -6.99
N MET A 64 -3.38 5.98 -7.79
CA MET A 64 -1.92 5.90 -7.94
C MET A 64 -1.31 7.12 -8.64
N VAL A 65 -2.00 7.73 -9.59
CA VAL A 65 -1.53 8.96 -10.25
C VAL A 65 -1.58 10.12 -9.25
N ASP A 66 -2.65 10.27 -8.50
CA ASP A 66 -2.79 11.32 -7.49
C ASP A 66 -1.76 11.14 -6.37
N PHE A 67 -1.57 9.92 -5.94
CA PHE A 67 -0.52 9.55 -5.00
C PHE A 67 0.89 9.89 -5.53
N LYS A 68 1.20 9.55 -6.78
CA LYS A 68 2.46 9.93 -7.43
C LYS A 68 2.64 11.44 -7.50
N ASN A 69 1.58 12.19 -7.81
CA ASN A 69 1.61 13.64 -7.86
C ASN A 69 1.86 14.27 -6.48
N LEU A 70 1.27 13.71 -5.42
CA LEU A 70 1.53 14.08 -4.04
C LEU A 70 3.03 13.97 -3.70
N PHE A 71 3.70 12.87 -4.12
CA PHE A 71 5.13 12.70 -3.89
C PHE A 71 6.03 13.58 -4.76
N ASN A 72 5.55 14.06 -5.89
CA ASN A 72 6.30 14.99 -6.74
C ASN A 72 6.22 16.44 -6.22
N ASN A 73 5.22 16.77 -5.40
CA ASN A 73 5.06 18.10 -4.82
C ASN A 73 5.71 18.18 -3.43
N LYS A 74 6.72 19.03 -3.27
CA LYS A 74 7.47 19.19 -2.02
C LYS A 74 6.59 19.63 -0.85
N THR A 75 5.62 20.48 -1.09
CA THR A 75 4.70 21.00 -0.05
C THR A 75 3.75 19.92 0.42
N GLU A 76 3.15 19.15 -0.50
CA GLU A 76 2.25 18.06 -0.18
C GLU A 76 2.97 16.92 0.57
N ARG A 77 4.22 16.62 0.19
CA ARG A 77 5.06 15.68 0.93
C ARG A 77 5.31 16.12 2.37
N GLY A 78 5.58 17.41 2.57
CA GLY A 78 5.76 17.97 3.91
C GLY A 78 4.52 17.76 4.78
N LYS A 79 3.35 18.18 4.29
CA LYS A 79 2.07 17.99 4.97
C LYS A 79 1.79 16.52 5.29
N PHE A 80 1.99 15.64 4.32
CA PHE A 80 1.81 14.19 4.54
C PHE A 80 2.70 13.66 5.67
N GLY A 81 3.97 14.10 5.71
CA GLY A 81 4.91 13.72 6.77
C GLY A 81 4.47 14.21 8.14
N GLU A 82 3.97 15.45 8.24
CA GLU A 82 3.44 16.04 9.45
C GLU A 82 2.16 15.32 9.92
N GLU A 83 1.18 15.11 9.04
CA GLU A 83 -0.07 14.39 9.34
C GLU A 83 0.21 12.95 9.78
N TYR A 84 1.13 12.27 9.11
CA TYR A 84 1.51 10.90 9.48
C TYR A 84 2.20 10.83 10.85
N LEU A 85 3.05 11.81 11.16
CA LEU A 85 3.62 11.94 12.52
C LEU A 85 2.52 12.19 13.55
N GLU A 86 1.56 13.07 13.25
CA GLU A 86 0.44 13.35 14.15
C GLU A 86 -0.37 12.09 14.47
N ASP A 87 -0.71 11.28 13.46
CA ASP A 87 -1.48 10.05 13.63
C ASP A 87 -0.73 9.05 14.51
N ILE A 88 0.56 8.84 14.26
CA ILE A 88 1.39 7.95 15.10
C ILE A 88 1.43 8.42 16.55
N VAL A 89 1.62 9.73 16.78
CA VAL A 89 1.68 10.29 18.13
C VAL A 89 0.34 10.18 18.83
N LYS A 90 -0.79 10.47 18.14
CA LYS A 90 -2.15 10.36 18.69
C LYS A 90 -2.49 8.92 19.08
N ASP A 91 -2.07 7.95 18.26
CA ASP A 91 -2.33 6.53 18.51
C ASP A 91 -1.46 5.94 19.62
N SER A 92 -0.24 6.47 19.78
CA SER A 92 0.76 5.85 20.68
C SER A 92 0.93 6.57 22.02
N ILE A 93 0.58 7.87 22.11
CA ILE A 93 0.89 8.72 23.26
C ILE A 93 -0.36 9.39 23.81
N ASN A 94 -0.51 9.39 25.14
CA ASN A 94 -1.64 10.05 25.79
C ASN A 94 -1.62 11.56 25.52
N LYS A 95 -2.79 12.14 25.18
CA LYS A 95 -2.99 13.55 24.79
C LYS A 95 -2.38 14.57 25.77
N LYS A 96 -2.24 14.22 27.03
CA LYS A 96 -1.62 15.10 28.05
C LYS A 96 -0.10 15.27 27.86
N HIS A 97 0.54 14.39 27.09
CA HIS A 97 2.00 14.34 26.93
C HIS A 97 2.50 14.89 25.59
N TYR A 98 1.64 15.40 24.72
CA TYR A 98 2.07 16.01 23.47
C TYR A 98 1.29 17.28 23.12
N LYS A 99 1.94 18.14 22.36
CA LYS A 99 1.36 19.33 21.74
C LYS A 99 1.87 19.45 20.32
N PHE A 100 0.98 19.67 19.38
CA PHE A 100 1.36 20.02 18.01
C PHE A 100 1.48 21.53 17.87
N GLN A 101 2.34 21.99 16.97
CA GLN A 101 2.54 23.41 16.67
C GLN A 101 2.87 24.27 17.91
N HIS A 102 3.56 23.72 18.90
CA HIS A 102 3.98 24.44 20.08
C HIS A 102 5.09 25.44 19.74
N THR A 103 4.93 26.70 20.17
CA THR A 103 5.95 27.73 19.96
C THR A 103 6.94 27.76 21.10
N LEU A 104 8.21 27.55 20.80
CA LEU A 104 9.32 27.63 21.75
C LEU A 104 9.73 29.08 22.02
N SER A 105 10.53 29.31 23.06
CA SER A 105 11.03 30.65 23.45
C SER A 105 11.77 31.37 22.34
N ASN A 106 12.44 30.65 21.43
CA ASN A 106 13.12 31.20 20.26
C ASN A 106 12.19 31.45 19.07
N GLY A 107 10.87 31.32 19.24
CA GLY A 107 9.85 31.52 18.19
C GLY A 107 9.76 30.38 17.18
N LYS A 108 10.53 29.29 17.33
CA LYS A 108 10.45 28.12 16.43
C LYS A 108 9.32 27.19 16.88
N ARG A 109 8.77 26.43 15.93
CA ARG A 109 7.67 25.48 16.15
C ARG A 109 8.08 24.12 15.62
N PRO A 110 8.31 23.12 16.50
CA PRO A 110 8.43 21.73 16.08
C PRO A 110 7.07 21.18 15.67
N ASP A 111 7.04 20.17 14.83
CA ASP A 111 5.79 19.53 14.41
C ASP A 111 5.10 18.86 15.61
N CYS A 112 5.87 18.24 16.49
CA CYS A 112 5.37 17.70 17.76
C CYS A 112 6.31 18.03 18.91
N PHE A 113 5.72 18.42 20.03
CA PHE A 113 6.40 18.66 21.32
C PHE A 113 5.88 17.66 22.33
N LEU A 114 6.76 16.77 22.79
CA LEU A 114 6.46 15.81 23.84
C LEU A 114 6.88 16.36 25.18
N THR A 115 6.04 16.18 26.21
CA THR A 115 6.35 16.60 27.59
C THR A 115 6.03 15.48 28.58
N PHE A 116 7.00 15.14 29.44
CA PHE A 116 6.88 14.03 30.39
C PHE A 116 6.98 14.49 31.86
N GLY A 117 6.99 15.80 32.10
CA GLY A 117 7.01 16.34 33.48
C GLY A 117 7.76 17.66 33.55
N SER A 118 9.08 17.64 33.44
CA SER A 118 9.89 18.86 33.47
C SER A 118 10.20 19.39 32.09
N ALA A 119 10.62 20.64 31.98
CA ALA A 119 11.07 21.26 30.76
C ALA A 119 12.24 20.47 30.12
N GLU A 120 13.19 20.03 30.96
CA GLU A 120 14.36 19.27 30.52
C GLU A 120 14.04 17.84 30.03
N GLU A 121 12.83 17.35 30.29
CA GLU A 121 12.32 16.08 29.79
C GLU A 121 11.45 16.25 28.51
N SER A 122 11.29 17.48 28.03
CA SER A 122 10.48 17.81 26.88
C SER A 122 11.27 17.61 25.59
N ILE A 123 10.72 16.87 24.65
CA ILE A 123 11.38 16.44 23.41
C ILE A 123 10.66 17.04 22.20
N CYS A 124 11.41 17.70 21.34
CA CYS A 124 10.89 18.15 20.04
C CYS A 124 11.05 17.07 18.98
N ILE A 125 10.01 16.90 18.16
CA ILE A 125 10.01 16.03 16.97
C ILE A 125 9.71 16.90 15.76
N ASP A 126 10.53 16.77 14.73
CA ASP A 126 10.35 17.47 13.46
C ASP A 126 10.35 16.46 12.30
N SER A 127 9.34 16.57 11.45
CA SER A 127 9.16 15.69 10.29
C SER A 127 9.98 16.19 9.12
N LYS A 128 10.79 15.33 8.55
CA LYS A 128 11.58 15.62 7.36
C LYS A 128 11.40 14.54 6.31
N PHE A 129 11.30 14.97 5.06
CA PHE A 129 11.09 14.06 3.95
C PHE A 129 12.13 14.31 2.84
N SER A 130 13.28 13.65 2.96
CA SER A 130 14.38 13.74 2.00
C SER A 130 14.19 12.77 0.83
N TRP A 131 13.16 13.02 0.00
CA TRP A 131 12.72 12.10 -1.05
C TRP A 131 13.57 12.14 -2.32
N GLU A 132 14.05 13.30 -2.72
CA GLU A 132 14.61 13.48 -4.06
C GLU A 132 15.87 12.66 -4.30
N ASN A 133 16.86 12.77 -3.41
CA ASN A 133 18.10 12.00 -3.53
C ASN A 133 17.88 10.52 -3.19
N TYR A 134 16.96 10.21 -2.26
CA TYR A 134 16.58 8.84 -1.97
C TYR A 134 15.96 8.15 -3.20
N LYS A 135 14.98 8.81 -3.87
CA LYS A 135 14.34 8.30 -5.08
C LYS A 135 15.36 8.06 -6.20
N LYS A 136 16.19 9.06 -6.49
CA LYS A 136 17.26 8.93 -7.51
C LYS A 136 18.19 7.76 -7.21
N MET A 137 18.58 7.60 -5.95
CA MET A 137 19.43 6.49 -5.51
C MET A 137 18.74 5.13 -5.69
N HIS A 138 17.44 5.06 -5.43
CA HIS A 138 16.68 3.81 -5.54
C HIS A 138 16.41 3.40 -6.99
N GLU A 139 16.19 4.37 -7.88
CA GLU A 139 15.92 4.15 -9.30
C GLU A 139 17.20 3.93 -10.11
N GLU A 140 18.39 4.31 -9.58
CA GLU A 140 19.66 4.22 -10.27
C GLU A 140 20.17 2.77 -10.33
N LYS A 141 20.64 2.37 -11.50
CA LYS A 141 21.20 1.03 -11.78
C LYS A 141 22.72 0.99 -11.78
N ASP A 142 23.38 2.14 -12.06
CA ASP A 142 24.83 2.25 -12.03
C ASP A 142 25.32 2.38 -10.57
N GLU A 143 26.11 1.43 -10.12
CA GLU A 143 26.61 1.36 -8.75
C GLU A 143 27.53 2.53 -8.37
N GLN A 144 28.23 3.16 -9.32
CA GLN A 144 29.07 4.31 -9.04
C GLN A 144 28.22 5.57 -8.84
N ILE A 145 27.23 5.77 -9.71
CA ILE A 145 26.28 6.88 -9.60
C ILE A 145 25.44 6.70 -8.32
N LYS A 146 24.99 5.49 -8.02
CA LYS A 146 24.25 5.16 -6.80
C LYS A 146 25.03 5.48 -5.52
N LYS A 147 26.33 5.19 -5.47
CA LYS A 147 27.21 5.59 -4.36
C LYS A 147 27.31 7.11 -4.21
N SER A 148 27.39 7.85 -5.30
CA SER A 148 27.39 9.32 -5.27
C SER A 148 26.08 9.87 -4.74
N LEU A 149 24.94 9.33 -5.20
CA LEU A 149 23.60 9.70 -4.74
C LEU A 149 23.40 9.36 -3.26
N ALA A 150 23.90 8.20 -2.80
CA ALA A 150 23.88 7.83 -1.39
C ALA A 150 24.69 8.82 -0.51
N LYS A 151 25.82 9.34 -1.02
CA LYS A 151 26.57 10.39 -0.33
C LYS A 151 25.75 11.68 -0.24
N SER A 152 25.16 12.14 -1.34
CA SER A 152 24.31 13.34 -1.35
C SER A 152 23.10 13.19 -0.42
N PHE A 153 22.46 12.02 -0.40
CA PHE A 153 21.35 11.74 0.54
C PHE A 153 21.82 11.84 2.00
N ARG A 154 23.02 11.32 2.32
CA ARG A 154 23.57 11.43 3.68
C ARG A 154 23.83 12.89 4.06
N GLU A 155 24.41 13.68 3.17
CA GLU A 155 24.65 15.11 3.39
C GLU A 155 23.33 15.87 3.64
N ASP A 156 22.25 15.54 2.93
CA ASP A 156 20.91 16.10 3.20
C ASP A 156 20.43 15.76 4.62
N ILE A 157 20.57 14.50 5.02
CA ILE A 157 20.18 14.05 6.37
C ILE A 157 21.00 14.75 7.44
N GLU A 158 22.31 14.84 7.28
CA GLU A 158 23.21 15.54 8.23
C GLU A 158 22.84 17.03 8.37
N LYS A 159 22.48 17.69 7.25
CA LYS A 159 22.00 19.06 7.28
C LYS A 159 20.69 19.19 8.05
N HIS A 160 19.73 18.30 7.84
CA HIS A 160 18.48 18.31 8.60
C HIS A 160 18.71 18.07 10.09
N ILE A 161 19.59 17.13 10.46
CA ILE A 161 19.98 16.87 11.83
C ILE A 161 20.54 18.13 12.50
N LYS A 162 21.44 18.81 11.81
CA LYS A 162 22.03 20.06 12.30
C LYS A 162 20.95 21.14 12.48
N ASP A 163 20.11 21.37 11.48
CA ASP A 163 19.03 22.35 11.52
C ASP A 163 18.06 22.10 12.70
N ILE A 164 17.71 20.83 12.96
CA ILE A 164 16.82 20.42 14.04
C ILE A 164 17.49 20.67 15.40
N SER A 165 18.76 20.31 15.55
CA SER A 165 19.48 20.52 16.82
C SER A 165 19.62 22.00 17.18
N GLU A 166 19.94 22.85 16.20
CA GLU A 166 20.08 24.29 16.41
C GLU A 166 18.75 24.99 16.71
N ARG A 167 17.63 24.46 16.18
CA ARG A 167 16.31 25.09 16.34
C ARG A 167 15.60 24.65 17.60
N TYR A 168 15.75 23.40 18.02
CA TYR A 168 14.85 22.79 18.99
C TYR A 168 15.53 22.28 20.26
N ILE A 169 16.85 22.34 20.37
CA ILE A 169 17.56 22.04 21.61
C ILE A 169 17.85 23.36 22.32
N ILE A 170 17.05 23.68 23.34
CA ILE A 170 17.13 24.94 24.11
C ILE A 170 17.39 24.60 25.57
N THR A 171 18.51 25.06 26.09
CA THR A 171 18.89 24.84 27.51
C THR A 171 17.81 25.41 28.44
N GLY A 172 17.32 24.59 29.38
CA GLY A 172 16.30 24.95 30.34
C GLY A 172 14.85 24.92 29.81
N GLU A 173 14.62 24.62 28.52
CA GLU A 173 13.30 24.52 27.95
C GLU A 173 13.02 23.16 27.31
N THR A 174 14.04 22.51 26.71
CA THR A 174 13.92 21.22 26.09
C THR A 174 14.98 20.26 26.55
N ALA A 175 14.73 18.96 26.39
CA ALA A 175 15.74 17.93 26.58
C ALA A 175 16.96 18.21 25.68
N PRO A 176 18.15 17.74 26.11
CA PRO A 176 19.36 17.87 25.29
C PRO A 176 19.37 16.94 24.07
N LEU A 177 18.20 16.62 23.55
CA LEU A 177 17.98 15.82 22.35
C LEU A 177 16.71 16.29 21.64
N ALA A 178 16.69 16.13 20.33
CA ALA A 178 15.50 16.25 19.51
C ALA A 178 15.39 15.04 18.57
N LEU A 179 14.22 14.77 18.07
CA LEU A 179 13.97 13.63 17.17
C LEU A 179 13.67 14.13 15.76
N MET A 180 14.30 13.52 14.79
CA MET A 180 13.92 13.67 13.39
C MET A 180 13.06 12.49 12.97
N PHE A 181 11.82 12.80 12.56
CA PHE A 181 10.93 11.82 11.99
C PHE A 181 11.11 11.79 10.48
N VAL A 182 11.40 10.61 9.92
CA VAL A 182 11.56 10.45 8.48
C VAL A 182 10.54 9.44 7.99
N ALA A 183 9.56 9.93 7.23
CA ALA A 183 8.58 9.08 6.60
C ALA A 183 9.18 8.46 5.32
N PHE A 184 9.43 7.15 5.33
CA PHE A 184 9.81 6.39 4.14
C PHE A 184 8.65 5.55 3.65
N MET A 185 8.31 5.69 2.38
CA MET A 185 7.45 4.73 1.70
C MET A 185 8.31 3.75 0.92
N GLN A 186 8.59 2.62 1.52
CA GLN A 186 9.13 1.49 0.77
C GLN A 186 7.98 0.78 0.04
N HIS A 187 8.30 0.25 -1.15
CA HIS A 187 7.40 -0.59 -1.95
C HIS A 187 7.05 -1.95 -1.28
N THR A 188 7.41 -2.13 -0.04
CA THR A 188 7.06 -3.30 0.77
C THR A 188 5.89 -2.95 1.71
N PRO A 189 5.03 -3.91 2.08
CA PRO A 189 3.85 -3.68 2.93
C PRO A 189 4.20 -3.25 4.37
N PHE A 190 5.47 -2.99 4.66
CA PHE A 190 5.94 -2.56 5.98
C PHE A 190 6.22 -1.05 5.96
N LYS A 191 5.39 -0.30 6.67
CA LYS A 191 5.65 1.10 7.01
C LYS A 191 6.83 1.16 7.96
N SER A 192 8.03 1.48 7.47
CA SER A 192 9.17 1.70 8.35
C SER A 192 9.25 3.18 8.72
N VAL A 193 9.20 3.45 10.01
CA VAL A 193 9.40 4.77 10.59
C VAL A 193 10.81 4.80 11.17
N THR A 194 11.63 5.73 10.72
CA THR A 194 12.95 5.92 11.28
C THR A 194 12.96 7.19 12.14
N ILE A 195 13.24 7.02 13.43
CA ILE A 195 13.43 8.12 14.35
C ILE A 195 14.94 8.20 14.66
N SER A 196 15.57 9.33 14.33
CA SER A 196 16.97 9.57 14.62
C SER A 196 17.13 10.54 15.78
N CYS A 197 17.93 10.18 16.79
CA CYS A 197 18.27 11.04 17.91
C CYS A 197 19.41 12.01 17.55
N VAL A 198 19.20 13.29 17.82
CA VAL A 198 20.04 14.40 17.36
C VAL A 198 20.79 15.05 18.54
N LYS A 199 21.72 14.33 19.22
CA LYS A 199 22.53 15.02 20.23
C LYS A 199 24.04 14.81 20.19
N TYR A 200 24.49 13.64 19.90
CA TYR A 200 25.91 13.34 19.74
C TYR A 200 26.06 12.53 18.47
N CYS A 201 27.06 12.81 17.63
CA CYS A 201 27.38 12.18 16.35
C CYS A 201 27.46 10.64 16.33
N TYR A 202 26.51 9.95 16.94
CA TYR A 202 26.31 8.53 16.82
C TYR A 202 25.02 8.28 16.05
N PHE A 203 25.17 7.88 14.81
CA PHE A 203 24.12 7.37 13.95
C PHE A 203 23.56 6.09 14.58
N SER A 204 22.52 6.20 15.38
CA SER A 204 21.72 5.04 15.77
C SER A 204 20.43 5.07 14.97
N PHE A 205 20.40 4.28 13.90
CA PHE A 205 19.17 4.01 13.17
C PHE A 205 18.28 3.10 14.05
N PHE A 206 17.32 3.68 14.73
CA PHE A 206 16.25 2.90 15.33
C PHE A 206 15.14 2.73 14.29
N CYS A 207 15.11 1.57 13.64
CA CYS A 207 13.94 1.13 12.88
C CYS A 207 12.92 0.57 13.88
N ILE A 208 11.88 1.34 14.21
CA ILE A 208 10.74 0.79 14.94
C ILE A 208 9.84 0.12 13.89
N ASN A 209 9.94 -1.20 13.80
CA ASN A 209 8.94 -2.00 13.12
C ASN A 209 7.67 -2.03 13.99
N LEU A 210 6.71 -1.18 13.67
CA LEU A 210 5.37 -1.32 14.22
C LEU A 210 4.68 -2.51 13.51
N TYR A 211 4.72 -3.67 14.15
CA TYR A 211 3.81 -4.76 13.82
C TYR A 211 2.40 -4.30 14.21
N CYS A 212 1.55 -3.97 13.23
CA CYS A 212 0.11 -4.05 13.42
C CYS A 212 -0.29 -5.54 13.31
N GLN A 213 -0.68 -6.11 14.46
CA GLN A 213 -1.52 -7.31 14.50
C GLN A 213 -2.94 -6.94 14.04
#